data_3d756e5d755ccb24310b994baaae7c0a
#
_entry.id   3d756e5d755ccb24310b994baaae7c0a
#
_cell.length_a   1.000
_cell.length_b   1.000
_cell.length_c   1.000
_cell.angle_alpha   90.00
_cell.angle_beta   90.00
_cell.angle_gamma   90.00
#
_symmetry.space_group_name_H-M   'P 1'
#
loop_
_entity.id
_entity.type
_entity.pdbx_description
1 polymer ?
#
loop_
_entity_poly.entity_id
_entity_poly.type
_entity_poly.pdbx_seq_one_letter_code
_entity_poly.pdbx_strand_id
1 'polypeptide(L)'
;MEANRKHPGALIVGNRQLEGVERSLGSSFANKFSNFWFCVQTGKFLKDTQTGYRLYPLKKLYGLSLLTSRYEAELELLVFASWHGVELVPISVNVYYPPREQRISHFRPGKDFARISVLNTILCFMAVVYGLPLRVCRFLLICIRTIYSLLFFVFFSLGIFTPFTWLYIKIGMMTDKKRFRLHQLIYYASRFVMIHHGVPGTKFYTKVSENIDFNKPRVIICNHQSHLDLMCQLVFSPKIVFLTNQQETAYP
;
A
#
# COMPACT_ATOMS: atom_id res chain seq x y z
N MET A 1 -2.81 3.34 18.02
CA MET A 1 -1.98 4.43 17.46
C MET A 1 -0.84 3.90 16.59
N GLU A 2 -0.08 2.89 17.05
CA GLU A 2 1.06 2.31 16.30
C GLU A 2 0.67 1.74 14.93
N ALA A 3 -0.41 0.96 14.83
CA ALA A 3 -0.91 0.41 13.58
C ALA A 3 -1.22 1.50 12.54
N ASN A 4 -1.76 2.64 12.96
CA ASN A 4 -2.03 3.76 12.05
C ASN A 4 -0.75 4.46 11.57
N ARG A 5 0.32 4.43 12.36
CA ARG A 5 1.63 4.95 11.92
C ARG A 5 2.28 4.05 10.88
N LYS A 6 2.13 2.72 11.04
CA LYS A 6 2.64 1.72 10.08
C LYS A 6 1.84 1.67 8.78
N HIS A 7 0.52 1.87 8.87
CA HIS A 7 -0.41 1.81 7.74
C HIS A 7 -1.23 3.11 7.62
N PRO A 8 -0.62 4.22 7.18
CA PRO A 8 -1.28 5.51 7.10
C PRO A 8 -2.42 5.47 6.07
N GLY A 9 -3.63 5.75 6.52
CA GLY A 9 -4.84 5.72 5.70
C GLY A 9 -5.43 4.32 5.48
N ALA A 10 -5.06 3.33 6.28
CA ALA A 10 -5.78 2.07 6.39
C ALA A 10 -6.99 2.20 7.33
N LEU A 11 -8.01 1.40 7.09
CA LEU A 11 -9.08 1.16 8.04
C LEU A 11 -8.62 0.05 9.00
N ILE A 12 -8.42 0.40 10.26
CA ILE A 12 -7.97 -0.54 11.27
C ILE A 12 -9.20 -1.19 11.90
N VAL A 13 -9.20 -2.51 11.94
CA VAL A 13 -10.32 -3.33 12.44
C VAL A 13 -9.86 -4.16 13.63
N GLY A 14 -10.50 -3.99 14.77
CA GLY A 14 -10.23 -4.81 15.93
C GLY A 14 -10.62 -6.27 15.67
N ASN A 15 -9.71 -7.18 15.92
CA ASN A 15 -9.99 -8.61 15.95
C ASN A 15 -10.06 -9.06 17.40
N ARG A 16 -11.27 -9.26 17.89
CA ARG A 16 -11.48 -9.72 19.26
C ARG A 16 -10.96 -11.14 19.40
N GLN A 17 -10.11 -11.36 20.41
CA GLN A 17 -9.69 -12.71 20.77
C GLN A 17 -10.85 -13.41 21.50
N LEU A 18 -11.60 -14.18 20.74
CA LEU A 18 -12.84 -14.82 21.22
C LEU A 18 -12.63 -16.28 21.60
N GLU A 19 -11.40 -16.74 21.57
CA GLU A 19 -11.00 -18.08 21.99
C GLU A 19 -11.12 -18.19 23.52
N GLY A 20 -11.80 -19.22 24.01
CA GLY A 20 -12.06 -19.42 25.45
C GLY A 20 -13.12 -18.53 26.09
N VAL A 21 -13.76 -17.66 25.33
CA VAL A 21 -14.86 -16.81 25.84
C VAL A 21 -16.20 -17.54 25.68
N GLU A 22 -16.93 -17.71 26.78
CA GLU A 22 -18.30 -18.24 26.76
C GLU A 22 -19.22 -17.29 25.97
N ARG A 23 -19.65 -17.74 24.80
CA ARG A 23 -20.60 -17.04 23.95
C ARG A 23 -21.81 -17.91 23.66
N SER A 24 -22.95 -17.29 23.37
CA SER A 24 -24.10 -18.04 22.87
C SER A 24 -23.76 -18.61 21.48
N LEU A 25 -24.28 -19.79 21.17
CA LEU A 25 -24.15 -20.42 19.85
C LEU A 25 -24.59 -19.48 18.74
N GLY A 26 -25.68 -18.73 18.95
CA GLY A 26 -26.19 -17.73 17.99
C GLY A 26 -25.21 -16.58 17.72
N SER A 27 -24.52 -16.08 18.73
CA SER A 27 -23.51 -15.02 18.57
C SER A 27 -22.28 -15.52 17.79
N SER A 28 -21.85 -16.76 18.05
CA SER A 28 -20.75 -17.38 17.31
C SER A 28 -21.12 -17.61 15.85
N PHE A 29 -22.32 -18.13 15.60
CA PHE A 29 -22.85 -18.32 14.25
C PHE A 29 -22.97 -16.98 13.49
N ALA A 30 -23.55 -15.95 14.10
CA ALA A 30 -23.71 -14.64 13.47
C ALA A 30 -22.36 -14.02 13.04
N ASN A 31 -21.32 -14.16 13.86
CA ASN A 31 -20.00 -13.67 13.50
C ASN A 31 -19.40 -14.45 12.31
N LYS A 32 -19.42 -15.78 12.35
CA LYS A 32 -18.96 -16.63 11.25
C LYS A 32 -19.73 -16.35 9.95
N PHE A 33 -21.04 -16.19 10.04
CA PHE A 33 -21.91 -15.85 8.93
C PHE A 33 -21.55 -14.50 8.31
N SER A 34 -21.36 -13.48 9.13
CA SER A 34 -20.95 -12.14 8.67
C SER A 34 -19.56 -12.17 8.01
N ASN A 35 -18.59 -12.86 8.58
CA ASN A 35 -17.24 -13.01 8.03
C ASN A 35 -17.26 -13.74 6.68
N PHE A 36 -18.08 -14.79 6.56
CA PHE A 36 -18.25 -15.54 5.31
C PHE A 36 -18.79 -14.63 4.19
N TRP A 37 -19.90 -13.92 4.44
CA TRP A 37 -20.47 -13.03 3.43
C TRP A 37 -19.55 -11.87 3.07
N PHE A 38 -18.85 -11.31 4.04
CA PHE A 38 -17.81 -10.30 3.76
C PHE A 38 -16.74 -10.85 2.82
N CYS A 39 -16.28 -12.09 3.03
CA CYS A 39 -15.31 -12.73 2.14
C CYS A 39 -15.87 -12.92 0.72
N VAL A 40 -17.12 -13.38 0.58
CA VAL A 40 -17.79 -13.54 -0.72
C VAL A 40 -17.90 -12.19 -1.45
N GLN A 41 -18.32 -11.14 -0.76
CA GLN A 41 -18.55 -9.80 -1.33
C GLN A 41 -17.24 -9.07 -1.70
N THR A 42 -16.17 -9.32 -0.97
CA THR A 42 -14.94 -8.54 -1.11
C THR A 42 -13.73 -9.33 -1.61
N GLY A 43 -13.77 -10.66 -1.52
CA GLY A 43 -12.62 -11.53 -1.75
C GLY A 43 -11.53 -11.37 -0.68
N LYS A 44 -11.80 -10.69 0.45
CA LYS A 44 -10.87 -10.50 1.57
C LYS A 44 -11.36 -11.22 2.81
N PHE A 45 -10.44 -11.68 3.61
CA PHE A 45 -10.77 -12.38 4.85
C PHE A 45 -10.54 -11.47 6.06
N LEU A 46 -11.57 -11.35 6.91
CA LEU A 46 -11.49 -10.75 8.24
C LEU A 46 -12.03 -11.76 9.27
N LYS A 47 -11.33 -11.91 10.39
CA LYS A 47 -11.74 -12.83 11.46
C LYS A 47 -12.90 -12.30 12.30
N ASP A 48 -13.12 -10.99 12.30
CA ASP A 48 -14.16 -10.33 13.08
C ASP A 48 -14.70 -9.08 12.39
N THR A 49 -15.73 -9.26 11.58
CA THR A 49 -16.44 -8.16 10.90
C THR A 49 -17.46 -7.44 11.78
N GLN A 50 -17.77 -7.98 12.94
CA GLN A 50 -18.79 -7.44 13.86
C GLN A 50 -18.17 -6.61 15.00
N THR A 51 -16.86 -6.42 15.00
CA THR A 51 -16.22 -5.57 16.01
C THR A 51 -16.60 -4.11 15.83
N GLY A 52 -16.95 -3.43 16.92
CA GLY A 52 -17.13 -1.97 16.93
C GLY A 52 -15.82 -1.19 17.12
N TYR A 53 -14.71 -1.87 17.42
CA TYR A 53 -13.42 -1.22 17.59
C TYR A 53 -12.74 -1.01 16.24
N ARG A 54 -12.85 0.21 15.70
CA ARG A 54 -12.35 0.56 14.36
C ARG A 54 -11.77 1.96 14.34
N LEU A 55 -10.74 2.15 13.50
CA LEU A 55 -10.20 3.46 13.19
C LEU A 55 -10.41 3.74 11.70
N TYR A 56 -11.16 4.78 11.40
CA TYR A 56 -11.59 5.11 10.05
C TYR A 56 -10.69 6.15 9.39
N PRO A 57 -10.17 5.91 8.18
CA PRO A 57 -9.41 6.89 7.40
C PRO A 57 -10.36 7.86 6.69
N LEU A 58 -10.86 8.87 7.38
CA LEU A 58 -11.90 9.79 6.90
C LEU A 58 -11.62 10.35 5.49
N LYS A 59 -10.37 10.71 5.20
CA LYS A 59 -9.99 11.24 3.88
C LYS A 59 -10.26 10.26 2.72
N LYS A 60 -10.09 8.95 2.96
CA LYS A 60 -10.33 7.92 1.94
C LYS A 60 -11.77 7.45 1.87
N LEU A 61 -12.54 7.71 2.91
CA LEU A 61 -13.95 7.38 3.01
C LEU A 61 -14.85 8.56 2.62
N TYR A 62 -14.26 9.72 2.39
CA TYR A 62 -15.00 10.91 1.97
C TYR A 62 -15.73 10.66 0.65
N GLY A 63 -17.02 11.01 0.60
CA GLY A 63 -17.89 10.78 -0.56
C GLY A 63 -18.51 9.39 -0.65
N LEU A 64 -18.22 8.47 0.28
CA LEU A 64 -18.96 7.21 0.37
C LEU A 64 -20.34 7.48 0.99
N SER A 65 -21.38 7.18 0.23
CA SER A 65 -22.76 7.20 0.72
C SER A 65 -23.18 5.79 1.12
N LEU A 66 -23.68 5.65 2.32
CA LEU A 66 -24.20 4.38 2.84
C LEU A 66 -25.72 4.29 2.59
N LEU A 67 -26.18 3.11 2.26
CA LEU A 67 -27.60 2.82 2.02
C LEU A 67 -28.35 2.57 3.32
N THR A 68 -27.63 2.10 4.35
CA THR A 68 -28.21 1.64 5.60
C THR A 68 -27.75 2.47 6.80
N SER A 69 -28.37 2.23 7.94
CA SER A 69 -28.07 2.84 9.22
C SER A 69 -27.90 1.76 10.30
N ARG A 70 -27.38 2.10 11.48
CA ARG A 70 -27.15 1.22 12.62
C ARG A 70 -26.10 0.13 12.33
N TYR A 71 -26.36 -1.11 12.76
CA TYR A 71 -25.44 -2.25 12.65
C TYR A 71 -25.15 -2.65 11.20
N GLU A 72 -26.13 -2.48 10.33
CA GLU A 72 -25.99 -2.77 8.90
C GLU A 72 -24.95 -1.84 8.25
N ALA A 73 -24.96 -0.56 8.62
CA ALA A 73 -24.02 0.43 8.08
C ALA A 73 -22.54 0.10 8.41
N GLU A 74 -22.30 -0.57 9.54
CA GLU A 74 -20.95 -0.99 9.90
C GLU A 74 -20.40 -2.07 8.95
N LEU A 75 -21.21 -3.02 8.54
CA LEU A 75 -20.82 -4.04 7.56
C LEU A 75 -20.71 -3.44 6.17
N GLU A 76 -21.69 -2.65 5.77
CA GLU A 76 -21.72 -1.94 4.49
C GLU A 76 -20.46 -1.10 4.30
N LEU A 77 -20.07 -0.31 5.31
CA LEU A 77 -18.88 0.51 5.26
C LEU A 77 -17.60 -0.31 5.07
N LEU A 78 -17.47 -1.48 5.71
CA LEU A 78 -16.34 -2.38 5.49
C LEU A 78 -16.27 -2.87 4.05
N VAL A 79 -17.41 -3.25 3.48
CA VAL A 79 -17.52 -3.75 2.11
C VAL A 79 -17.17 -2.64 1.12
N PHE A 80 -17.79 -1.46 1.24
CA PHE A 80 -17.50 -0.31 0.38
C PHE A 80 -16.05 0.15 0.49
N ALA A 81 -15.51 0.26 1.70
CA ALA A 81 -14.09 0.60 1.91
C ALA A 81 -13.18 -0.41 1.18
N SER A 82 -13.50 -1.70 1.25
CA SER A 82 -12.77 -2.74 0.52
C SER A 82 -12.87 -2.56 -0.99
N TRP A 83 -14.04 -2.32 -1.55
CA TRP A 83 -14.22 -2.09 -2.99
C TRP A 83 -13.50 -0.83 -3.47
N HIS A 84 -13.42 0.20 -2.64
CA HIS A 84 -12.67 1.43 -2.96
C HIS A 84 -11.15 1.31 -2.72
N GLY A 85 -10.67 0.11 -2.36
CA GLY A 85 -9.24 -0.17 -2.22
C GLY A 85 -8.63 0.40 -0.95
N VAL A 86 -9.44 0.69 0.05
CA VAL A 86 -8.94 0.99 1.38
C VAL A 86 -8.32 -0.27 1.95
N GLU A 87 -7.11 -0.17 2.45
CA GLU A 87 -6.43 -1.26 3.14
C GLU A 87 -7.17 -1.54 4.45
N LEU A 88 -7.45 -2.82 4.73
CA LEU A 88 -8.05 -3.28 5.98
C LEU A 88 -6.97 -3.97 6.80
N VAL A 89 -6.66 -3.41 7.96
CA VAL A 89 -5.60 -3.92 8.85
C VAL A 89 -6.23 -4.45 10.13
N PRO A 90 -6.25 -5.79 10.34
CA PRO A 90 -6.74 -6.35 11.58
C PRO A 90 -5.70 -6.17 12.70
N ILE A 91 -6.16 -5.78 13.88
CA ILE A 91 -5.34 -5.73 15.10
C ILE A 91 -5.99 -6.57 16.19
N SER A 92 -5.20 -7.31 16.96
CA SER A 92 -5.70 -8.06 18.10
C SER A 92 -6.17 -7.12 19.21
N VAL A 93 -7.36 -7.37 19.72
CA VAL A 93 -7.98 -6.58 20.80
C VAL A 93 -8.48 -7.53 21.89
N ASN A 94 -8.05 -7.29 23.11
CA ASN A 94 -8.58 -7.98 24.27
C ASN A 94 -9.88 -7.32 24.71
N VAL A 95 -10.93 -8.12 24.82
CA VAL A 95 -12.26 -7.65 25.24
C VAL A 95 -12.68 -8.38 26.50
N TYR A 96 -13.07 -7.61 27.48
CA TYR A 96 -13.70 -8.16 28.68
C TYR A 96 -15.18 -8.44 28.40
N TYR A 97 -15.60 -9.68 28.64
CA TYR A 97 -17.00 -10.07 28.59
C TYR A 97 -17.49 -10.29 30.01
N PRO A 98 -18.44 -9.47 30.51
CA PRO A 98 -19.05 -9.70 31.82
C PRO A 98 -19.83 -11.02 31.84
N PRO A 99 -20.15 -11.58 33.01
CA PRO A 99 -21.03 -12.74 33.16
C PRO A 99 -22.37 -12.56 32.44
N ARG A 100 -22.99 -13.64 32.01
CA ARG A 100 -24.23 -13.60 31.18
C ARG A 100 -25.32 -12.74 31.77
N GLU A 101 -25.49 -12.78 33.09
CA GLU A 101 -26.50 -12.06 33.84
C GLU A 101 -26.36 -10.53 33.78
N GLN A 102 -25.13 -10.05 33.55
CA GLN A 102 -24.81 -8.63 33.48
C GLN A 102 -24.73 -8.09 32.06
N ARG A 103 -24.95 -8.95 31.03
CA ARG A 103 -24.84 -8.54 29.63
C ARG A 103 -26.12 -7.90 29.15
N ILE A 104 -26.07 -6.64 28.83
CA ILE A 104 -27.15 -5.93 28.15
C ILE A 104 -26.91 -5.99 26.64
N SER A 105 -27.81 -6.63 25.91
CA SER A 105 -27.75 -6.67 24.45
C SER A 105 -28.91 -5.90 23.84
N HIS A 106 -28.63 -4.93 22.99
CA HIS A 106 -29.63 -4.20 22.20
C HIS A 106 -29.95 -4.89 20.86
N PHE A 107 -29.28 -6.02 20.57
CA PHE A 107 -29.51 -6.80 19.35
C PHE A 107 -30.84 -7.57 19.43
N ARG A 108 -31.68 -7.39 18.42
CA ARG A 108 -32.97 -8.07 18.28
C ARG A 108 -32.84 -9.25 17.30
N PRO A 109 -32.70 -10.50 17.78
CA PRO A 109 -32.25 -11.63 16.95
C PRO A 109 -33.03 -11.82 15.65
N GLY A 110 -34.35 -11.70 15.66
CA GLY A 110 -35.17 -11.91 14.46
C GLY A 110 -35.08 -10.73 13.48
N LYS A 111 -35.33 -9.50 13.96
CA LYS A 111 -35.41 -8.32 13.10
C LYS A 111 -34.04 -7.90 12.54
N ASP A 112 -33.03 -7.88 13.39
CA ASP A 112 -31.69 -7.43 12.97
C ASP A 112 -31.02 -8.48 12.07
N PHE A 113 -31.24 -9.79 12.33
CA PHE A 113 -30.79 -10.84 11.44
C PHE A 113 -31.42 -10.77 10.04
N ALA A 114 -32.75 -10.55 9.97
CA ALA A 114 -33.45 -10.40 8.70
C ALA A 114 -32.91 -9.19 7.90
N ARG A 115 -32.67 -8.04 8.56
CA ARG A 115 -32.10 -6.86 7.91
C ARG A 115 -30.68 -7.12 7.39
N ILE A 116 -29.83 -7.73 8.20
CA ILE A 116 -28.47 -8.11 7.79
C ILE A 116 -28.50 -9.08 6.61
N SER A 117 -29.44 -10.02 6.59
CA SER A 117 -29.60 -10.97 5.47
C SER A 117 -30.04 -10.27 4.18
N VAL A 118 -30.99 -9.34 4.26
CA VAL A 118 -31.38 -8.51 3.11
C VAL A 118 -30.20 -7.67 2.61
N LEU A 119 -29.47 -7.01 3.52
CA LEU A 119 -28.28 -6.25 3.15
C LEU A 119 -27.23 -7.14 2.47
N ASN A 120 -26.94 -8.33 3.02
CA ASN A 120 -26.00 -9.25 2.41
C ASN A 120 -26.42 -9.64 0.98
N THR A 121 -27.69 -9.86 0.72
CA THR A 121 -28.20 -10.14 -0.63
C THR A 121 -27.95 -8.97 -1.57
N ILE A 122 -28.26 -7.74 -1.13
CA ILE A 122 -27.99 -6.51 -1.90
C ILE A 122 -26.49 -6.35 -2.16
N LEU A 123 -25.67 -6.52 -1.14
CA LEU A 123 -24.23 -6.40 -1.26
C LEU A 123 -23.60 -7.47 -2.16
N CYS A 124 -24.15 -8.70 -2.18
CA CYS A 124 -23.71 -9.72 -3.13
C CYS A 124 -24.02 -9.34 -4.58
N PHE A 125 -25.22 -8.84 -4.84
CA PHE A 125 -25.57 -8.32 -6.16
C PHE A 125 -24.64 -7.15 -6.55
N MET A 126 -24.46 -6.18 -5.66
CA MET A 126 -23.56 -5.05 -5.87
C MET A 126 -22.09 -5.47 -6.02
N ALA A 127 -21.66 -6.57 -5.37
CA ALA A 127 -20.31 -7.09 -5.54
C ALA A 127 -20.02 -7.49 -6.99
N VAL A 128 -21.02 -8.04 -7.69
CA VAL A 128 -20.92 -8.44 -9.10
C VAL A 128 -21.00 -7.20 -10.01
N VAL A 129 -21.99 -6.33 -9.81
CA VAL A 129 -22.29 -5.23 -10.73
C VAL A 129 -21.38 -4.02 -10.53
N TYR A 130 -20.92 -3.79 -9.31
CA TYR A 130 -20.11 -2.63 -8.95
C TYR A 130 -18.72 -3.00 -8.41
N GLY A 131 -18.65 -3.89 -7.44
CA GLY A 131 -17.39 -4.22 -6.76
C GLY A 131 -16.37 -4.93 -7.66
N LEU A 132 -16.81 -5.88 -8.48
CA LEU A 132 -15.95 -6.61 -9.41
C LEU A 132 -15.44 -5.72 -10.55
N PRO A 133 -16.31 -4.99 -11.28
CA PRO A 133 -15.84 -4.04 -12.30
C PRO A 133 -14.86 -3.01 -11.76
N LEU A 134 -15.11 -2.45 -10.59
CA LEU A 134 -14.21 -1.48 -9.97
C LEU A 134 -12.84 -2.07 -9.65
N ARG A 135 -12.76 -3.33 -9.23
CA ARG A 135 -11.49 -4.05 -9.02
C ARG A 135 -10.76 -4.31 -10.33
N VAL A 136 -11.48 -4.78 -11.35
CA VAL A 136 -10.92 -5.03 -12.68
C VAL A 136 -10.38 -3.73 -13.29
N CYS A 137 -11.14 -2.64 -13.28
CA CYS A 137 -10.67 -1.34 -13.76
C CYS A 137 -9.41 -0.88 -13.03
N ARG A 138 -9.35 -1.03 -11.71
CA ARG A 138 -8.16 -0.68 -10.94
C ARG A 138 -6.96 -1.54 -11.32
N PHE A 139 -7.15 -2.83 -11.44
CA PHE A 139 -6.09 -3.75 -11.87
C PHE A 139 -5.56 -3.37 -13.25
N LEU A 140 -6.44 -3.13 -14.21
CA LEU A 140 -6.06 -2.69 -15.56
C LEU A 140 -5.30 -1.36 -15.54
N LEU A 141 -5.75 -0.39 -14.74
CA LEU A 141 -5.04 0.88 -14.58
C LEU A 141 -3.64 0.70 -14.01
N ILE A 142 -3.47 -0.19 -13.02
CA ILE A 142 -2.15 -0.51 -12.48
C ILE A 142 -1.28 -1.15 -13.56
N CYS A 143 -1.79 -2.13 -14.31
CA CYS A 143 -1.08 -2.78 -15.41
C CYS A 143 -0.64 -1.77 -16.49
N ILE A 144 -1.55 -0.91 -16.94
CA ILE A 144 -1.27 0.12 -17.95
C ILE A 144 -0.18 1.07 -17.45
N ARG A 145 -0.29 1.55 -16.22
CA ARG A 145 0.72 2.45 -15.62
C ARG A 145 2.07 1.76 -15.46
N THR A 146 2.08 0.49 -15.08
CA THR A 146 3.32 -0.29 -14.94
C THR A 146 4.01 -0.49 -16.30
N ILE A 147 3.25 -0.87 -17.32
CA ILE A 147 3.75 -1.02 -18.70
C ILE A 147 4.28 0.32 -19.20
N TYR A 148 3.52 1.40 -19.02
CA TYR A 148 3.96 2.73 -19.41
C TYR A 148 5.28 3.12 -18.74
N SER A 149 5.39 2.93 -17.42
CA SER A 149 6.61 3.26 -16.69
C SER A 149 7.81 2.43 -17.14
N LEU A 150 7.61 1.14 -17.44
CA LEU A 150 8.66 0.27 -17.96
C LEU A 150 9.12 0.73 -19.35
N LEU A 151 8.18 0.97 -20.26
CA LEU A 151 8.49 1.45 -21.62
C LEU A 151 9.17 2.81 -21.59
N PHE A 152 8.68 3.72 -20.75
CA PHE A 152 9.31 5.02 -20.55
C PHE A 152 10.74 4.87 -20.03
N PHE A 153 10.97 4.03 -19.02
CA PHE A 153 12.30 3.78 -18.46
C PHE A 153 13.26 3.24 -19.52
N VAL A 154 12.84 2.24 -20.28
CA VAL A 154 13.65 1.64 -21.37
C VAL A 154 13.95 2.65 -22.45
N PHE A 155 12.92 3.35 -22.95
CA PHE A 155 13.08 4.36 -24.01
C PHE A 155 13.98 5.51 -23.55
N PHE A 156 13.75 6.06 -22.36
CA PHE A 156 14.56 7.14 -21.82
C PHE A 156 16.01 6.71 -21.58
N SER A 157 16.23 5.55 -20.96
CA SER A 157 17.58 5.08 -20.62
C SER A 157 18.38 4.67 -21.85
N LEU A 158 17.80 3.84 -22.72
CA LEU A 158 18.52 3.29 -23.89
C LEU A 158 18.40 4.18 -25.12
N GLY A 159 17.23 4.79 -25.36
CA GLY A 159 16.97 5.59 -26.55
C GLY A 159 17.52 7.02 -26.49
N ILE A 160 17.52 7.63 -25.32
CA ILE A 160 17.91 9.02 -25.16
C ILE A 160 19.20 9.14 -24.34
N PHE A 161 19.17 8.66 -23.10
CA PHE A 161 20.22 8.93 -22.13
C PHE A 161 21.55 8.27 -22.48
N THR A 162 21.54 7.00 -22.85
CA THR A 162 22.76 6.24 -23.22
C THR A 162 23.44 6.80 -24.46
N PRO A 163 22.75 7.04 -25.60
CA PRO A 163 23.38 7.65 -26.78
C PRO A 163 23.92 9.05 -26.49
N PHE A 164 23.16 9.86 -25.74
CA PHE A 164 23.59 11.21 -25.38
C PHE A 164 24.84 11.21 -24.52
N THR A 165 24.88 10.35 -23.49
CA THR A 165 26.05 10.23 -22.61
C THR A 165 27.27 9.66 -23.37
N TRP A 166 27.05 8.67 -24.24
CA TRP A 166 28.09 8.13 -25.11
C TRP A 166 28.68 9.20 -26.01
N LEU A 167 27.84 9.97 -26.71
CA LEU A 167 28.29 11.09 -27.55
C LEU A 167 29.03 12.14 -26.72
N TYR A 168 28.49 12.52 -25.56
CA TYR A 168 29.13 13.48 -24.65
C TYR A 168 30.53 13.03 -24.20
N ILE A 169 30.72 11.73 -23.96
CA ILE A 169 32.05 11.16 -23.60
C ILE A 169 32.99 11.23 -24.79
N LYS A 170 32.54 10.93 -25.99
CA LYS A 170 33.36 10.88 -27.22
C LYS A 170 33.80 12.25 -27.71
N ILE A 171 33.06 13.31 -27.46
CA ILE A 171 33.40 14.67 -27.89
C ILE A 171 34.49 15.25 -26.97
N GLY A 172 35.76 15.29 -27.46
CA GLY A 172 36.90 15.91 -26.79
C GLY A 172 37.40 15.15 -25.54
N MET A 173 38.44 15.67 -24.92
CA MET A 173 39.11 15.03 -23.77
C MET A 173 38.24 15.05 -22.52
N MET A 174 38.35 13.99 -21.72
CA MET A 174 37.66 13.86 -20.44
C MET A 174 38.42 14.61 -19.35
N THR A 175 38.04 15.87 -19.14
CA THR A 175 38.58 16.69 -18.03
C THR A 175 37.76 16.47 -16.77
N ASP A 176 38.32 16.81 -15.58
CA ASP A 176 37.61 16.69 -14.31
C ASP A 176 36.29 17.50 -14.29
N LYS A 177 36.33 18.68 -14.92
CA LYS A 177 35.16 19.55 -15.08
C LYS A 177 34.07 18.89 -15.93
N LYS A 178 34.46 18.19 -17.00
CA LYS A 178 33.54 17.43 -17.88
C LYS A 178 32.98 16.20 -17.16
N ARG A 179 33.80 15.49 -16.40
CA ARG A 179 33.41 14.36 -15.57
C ARG A 179 32.34 14.78 -14.53
N PHE A 180 32.60 15.88 -13.82
CA PHE A 180 31.63 16.39 -12.84
C PHE A 180 30.30 16.78 -13.47
N ARG A 181 30.29 17.43 -14.64
CA ARG A 181 29.07 17.75 -15.38
C ARG A 181 28.31 16.49 -15.78
N LEU A 182 29.02 15.42 -16.17
CA LEU A 182 28.39 14.14 -16.49
C LEU A 182 27.69 13.53 -15.24
N HIS A 183 28.35 13.59 -14.08
CA HIS A 183 27.74 13.15 -12.82
C HIS A 183 26.49 13.97 -12.47
N GLN A 184 26.51 15.29 -12.68
CA GLN A 184 25.31 16.12 -12.51
C GLN A 184 24.19 15.70 -13.46
N LEU A 185 24.50 15.41 -14.73
CA LEU A 185 23.53 14.95 -15.71
C LEU A 185 22.89 13.63 -15.28
N ILE A 186 23.71 12.65 -14.85
CA ILE A 186 23.23 11.36 -14.33
C ILE A 186 22.32 11.58 -13.12
N TYR A 187 22.71 12.44 -12.20
CA TYR A 187 21.90 12.79 -11.03
C TYR A 187 20.52 13.34 -11.41
N TYR A 188 20.48 14.35 -12.29
CA TYR A 188 19.20 14.96 -12.71
C TYR A 188 18.33 13.99 -13.51
N ALA A 189 18.94 13.19 -14.38
CA ALA A 189 18.22 12.17 -15.15
C ALA A 189 17.64 11.09 -14.24
N SER A 190 18.40 10.55 -13.30
CA SER A 190 17.95 9.56 -12.33
C SER A 190 16.84 10.13 -11.45
N ARG A 191 16.99 11.37 -10.99
CA ARG A 191 15.98 12.06 -10.20
C ARG A 191 14.68 12.28 -10.98
N PHE A 192 14.77 12.68 -12.24
CA PHE A 192 13.63 12.86 -13.12
C PHE A 192 12.86 11.54 -13.29
N VAL A 193 13.55 10.45 -13.62
CA VAL A 193 12.93 9.13 -13.80
C VAL A 193 12.30 8.64 -12.50
N MET A 194 13.02 8.71 -11.39
CA MET A 194 12.55 8.16 -10.11
C MET A 194 11.38 8.94 -9.51
N ILE A 195 11.39 10.27 -9.62
CA ILE A 195 10.36 11.13 -8.99
C ILE A 195 9.12 11.25 -9.87
N HIS A 196 9.29 11.44 -11.18
CA HIS A 196 8.18 11.74 -12.07
C HIS A 196 7.61 10.50 -12.77
N HIS A 197 8.43 9.48 -13.03
CA HIS A 197 8.06 8.29 -13.78
C HIS A 197 8.33 6.98 -13.03
N GLY A 198 8.56 7.06 -11.72
CA GLY A 198 8.79 5.88 -10.88
C GLY A 198 7.64 4.89 -10.89
N VAL A 199 7.81 3.78 -10.20
CA VAL A 199 6.81 2.70 -10.15
C VAL A 199 5.44 3.24 -9.76
N PRO A 200 4.37 2.99 -10.54
CA PRO A 200 3.03 3.51 -10.28
C PRO A 200 2.52 3.11 -8.89
N GLY A 201 1.99 4.08 -8.17
CA GLY A 201 1.49 3.88 -6.81
C GLY A 201 2.54 3.97 -5.71
N THR A 202 3.82 4.09 -6.05
CA THR A 202 4.89 4.37 -5.09
C THR A 202 5.09 5.88 -4.97
N LYS A 203 5.30 6.32 -3.73
CA LYS A 203 5.74 7.69 -3.44
C LYS A 203 7.16 7.63 -2.93
N PHE A 204 8.02 8.44 -3.52
CA PHE A 204 9.40 8.54 -3.10
C PHE A 204 9.48 9.48 -1.88
N TYR A 205 9.86 8.94 -0.74
CA TYR A 205 10.11 9.73 0.47
C TYR A 205 11.57 9.61 0.82
N THR A 206 12.27 10.74 0.84
CA THR A 206 13.63 10.82 1.39
C THR A 206 13.54 11.35 2.81
N LYS A 207 13.99 10.57 3.77
CA LYS A 207 14.16 11.01 5.14
C LYS A 207 15.64 10.95 5.49
N VAL A 208 16.26 12.10 5.51
CA VAL A 208 17.67 12.26 5.90
C VAL A 208 17.70 12.74 7.34
N SER A 209 18.60 12.17 8.17
CA SER A 209 18.84 12.69 9.51
C SER A 209 19.44 14.09 9.42
N GLU A 210 19.03 15.00 10.29
CA GLU A 210 19.46 16.40 10.31
C GLU A 210 20.98 16.58 10.44
N ASN A 211 21.68 15.56 10.95
CA ASN A 211 23.12 15.56 11.15
C ASN A 211 23.93 15.09 9.91
N ILE A 212 23.27 14.77 8.78
CA ILE A 212 23.95 14.28 7.59
C ILE A 212 24.12 15.40 6.56
N ASP A 213 25.37 15.84 6.37
CA ASP A 213 25.76 16.78 5.34
C ASP A 213 26.43 16.03 4.17
N PHE A 214 25.75 15.92 3.03
CA PHE A 214 26.29 15.27 1.82
C PHE A 214 27.37 16.09 1.09
N ASN A 215 27.68 17.30 1.54
CA ASN A 215 28.77 18.08 0.99
C ASN A 215 30.14 17.70 1.58
N LYS A 216 30.17 17.00 2.71
CA LYS A 216 31.38 16.50 3.33
C LYS A 216 31.74 15.12 2.79
N PRO A 217 33.03 14.80 2.57
CA PRO A 217 33.47 13.46 2.15
C PRO A 217 33.01 12.41 3.17
N ARG A 218 32.34 11.37 2.68
CA ARG A 218 31.81 10.27 3.51
C ARG A 218 31.78 8.97 2.73
N VAL A 219 31.90 7.86 3.44
CA VAL A 219 31.66 6.53 2.91
C VAL A 219 30.20 6.16 3.26
N ILE A 220 29.40 5.85 2.26
CA ILE A 220 28.03 5.39 2.44
C ILE A 220 28.03 3.88 2.24
N ILE A 221 27.62 3.16 3.26
CA ILE A 221 27.43 1.71 3.20
C ILE A 221 25.94 1.44 3.13
N CYS A 222 25.50 0.71 2.12
CA CYS A 222 24.12 0.31 1.99
C CYS A 222 23.98 -1.19 1.79
N ASN A 223 22.88 -1.72 2.25
CA ASN A 223 22.49 -3.11 1.94
C ASN A 223 21.96 -3.14 0.50
N HIS A 224 22.72 -3.72 -0.41
CA HIS A 224 22.39 -3.81 -1.82
C HIS A 224 21.55 -5.06 -2.07
N GLN A 225 20.28 -4.88 -2.40
CA GLN A 225 19.34 -5.97 -2.71
C GLN A 225 18.86 -5.94 -4.17
N SER A 226 18.94 -4.77 -4.83
CA SER A 226 18.49 -4.61 -6.21
C SER A 226 19.21 -3.47 -6.93
N HIS A 227 19.19 -3.48 -8.26
CA HIS A 227 19.71 -2.36 -9.07
C HIS A 227 18.98 -1.03 -8.80
N LEU A 228 17.76 -1.07 -8.26
CA LEU A 228 17.04 0.13 -7.86
C LEU A 228 17.73 0.85 -6.69
N ASP A 229 18.45 0.14 -5.83
CA ASP A 229 19.14 0.75 -4.69
C ASP A 229 20.23 1.72 -5.16
N LEU A 230 20.94 1.36 -6.22
CA LEU A 230 21.94 2.24 -6.85
C LEU A 230 21.30 3.52 -7.41
N MET A 231 20.15 3.38 -8.08
CA MET A 231 19.38 4.52 -8.59
C MET A 231 18.88 5.41 -7.46
N CYS A 232 18.40 4.80 -6.36
CA CYS A 232 17.95 5.54 -5.18
C CYS A 232 19.09 6.36 -4.56
N GLN A 233 20.30 5.83 -4.52
CA GLN A 233 21.45 6.56 -3.97
C GLN A 233 21.86 7.74 -4.86
N LEU A 234 21.85 7.56 -6.18
CA LEU A 234 22.14 8.65 -7.12
C LEU A 234 21.22 9.86 -6.97
N VAL A 235 20.00 9.66 -6.44
CA VAL A 235 19.04 10.75 -6.21
C VAL A 235 19.44 11.68 -5.07
N PHE A 236 20.34 11.26 -4.15
CA PHE A 236 20.72 12.08 -2.99
C PHE A 236 21.76 13.16 -3.33
N SER A 237 22.77 12.84 -4.14
CA SER A 237 23.81 13.81 -4.45
C SER A 237 24.53 13.50 -5.78
N PRO A 238 24.83 14.53 -6.60
CA PRO A 238 25.62 14.35 -7.82
C PRO A 238 27.09 14.03 -7.55
N LYS A 239 27.52 14.04 -6.29
CA LYS A 239 28.90 13.75 -5.87
C LYS A 239 29.10 12.30 -5.43
N ILE A 240 28.06 11.47 -5.46
CA ILE A 240 28.18 10.06 -5.08
C ILE A 240 28.98 9.31 -6.14
N VAL A 241 29.98 8.58 -5.70
CA VAL A 241 30.80 7.68 -6.53
C VAL A 241 30.64 6.28 -5.97
N PHE A 242 30.35 5.31 -6.85
CA PHE A 242 30.29 3.91 -6.48
C PHE A 242 31.65 3.26 -6.59
N LEU A 243 32.03 2.52 -5.56
CA LEU A 243 33.19 1.65 -5.60
C LEU A 243 32.70 0.30 -6.14
N THR A 244 33.18 -0.08 -7.31
CA THR A 244 32.94 -1.40 -7.89
C THR A 244 34.22 -2.23 -7.74
N ASN A 245 34.05 -3.49 -7.34
CA ASN A 245 35.14 -4.44 -7.36
C ASN A 245 35.43 -4.80 -8.82
N GLN A 246 36.54 -4.39 -9.37
CA GLN A 246 37.09 -4.98 -10.58
C GLN A 246 37.48 -6.41 -10.21
N GLN A 247 36.65 -7.39 -10.58
CA GLN A 247 37.19 -8.74 -10.75
C GLN A 247 38.25 -8.62 -11.86
N GLU A 248 39.50 -8.72 -11.47
CA GLU A 248 40.55 -8.98 -12.44
C GLU A 248 40.14 -10.23 -13.19
N THR A 249 39.70 -10.06 -14.42
CA THR A 249 39.60 -11.16 -15.37
C THR A 249 41.06 -11.48 -15.76
N ALA A 250 41.73 -12.15 -14.86
CA ALA A 250 42.91 -12.92 -15.20
C ALA A 250 42.41 -14.11 -16.04
N TYR A 251 42.26 -13.89 -17.32
CA TYR A 251 42.32 -14.96 -18.30
C TYR A 251 43.76 -15.13 -18.74
N PRO A 252 44.29 -16.34 -18.63
CA PRO A 252 45.62 -16.69 -19.07
C PRO A 252 45.80 -16.51 -20.58
#